data_3d7413c22ed7c42cf9b0cd3f8d89fdb1
#
_entry.id   3d7413c22ed7c42cf9b0cd3f8d89fdb1
#
_cell.length_a   1.000
_cell.length_b   1.000
_cell.length_c   1.000
_cell.angle_alpha   90.00
_cell.angle_beta   90.00
_cell.angle_gamma   90.00
#
_symmetry.space_group_name_H-M   'P 1'
#
loop_
_entity.id
_entity.type
_entity.pdbx_description
1 polymer ?
#
loop_
_entity_poly.entity_id
_entity_poly.type
_entity_poly.pdbx_seq_one_letter_code
_entity_poly.pdbx_strand_id
1 'polypeptide(L)'
;MQNFVKVTKLTNISGRADYISSPERQEKILASSPTVDFKPYAEYERTHQRSDTPNNEGREIIIALPNQWSELPIEELSDYAQKLAESAIGKNTDMQWAVHWNKPHTNLHMHCVFSERKKRKNSKVYDRDIYLDNDGKTART
;
A
#
# COMPACT_ATOMS: atom_id res chain seq x y z
N MET A 1 -2.24 -9.79 -21.47
CA MET A 1 -2.03 -8.76 -20.40
C MET A 1 -0.75 -9.06 -19.66
N GLN A 2 0.08 -8.06 -19.51
CA GLN A 2 1.30 -8.22 -18.74
C GLN A 2 0.98 -8.17 -17.24
N ASN A 3 1.54 -9.10 -16.49
CA ASN A 3 1.52 -9.00 -15.05
C ASN A 3 2.51 -7.92 -14.64
N PHE A 4 2.02 -6.95 -13.89
CA PHE A 4 2.84 -5.83 -13.46
C PHE A 4 2.72 -5.66 -11.95
N VAL A 5 3.86 -5.69 -11.28
CA VAL A 5 3.96 -5.38 -9.86
C VAL A 5 5.15 -4.46 -9.67
N LYS A 6 4.93 -3.34 -9.01
CA LYS A 6 5.98 -2.37 -8.71
C LYS A 6 5.96 -2.07 -7.23
N VAL A 7 7.14 -2.05 -6.61
CA VAL A 7 7.29 -1.70 -5.19
C VAL A 7 8.17 -0.47 -5.07
N THR A 8 7.74 0.51 -4.30
CA THR A 8 8.43 1.78 -4.12
C THR A 8 8.54 2.10 -2.64
N LYS A 9 9.71 2.57 -2.21
CA LYS A 9 9.89 3.10 -0.86
C LYS A 9 9.23 4.47 -0.74
N LEU A 10 8.65 4.74 0.42
CA LEU A 10 7.96 5.99 0.67
C LEU A 10 8.67 6.78 1.76
N THR A 11 8.92 8.05 1.48
CA THR A 11 9.44 9.00 2.47
C THR A 11 8.33 9.81 3.12
N ASN A 12 7.10 9.72 2.60
CA ASN A 12 5.91 10.37 3.15
C ASN A 12 4.72 9.44 2.99
N ILE A 13 4.60 8.48 3.90
CA ILE A 13 3.56 7.44 3.82
C ILE A 13 2.16 8.05 3.93
N SER A 14 1.96 9.00 4.85
CA SER A 14 0.64 9.63 5.04
C SER A 14 0.20 10.39 3.78
N GLY A 15 1.12 11.15 3.18
CA GLY A 15 0.80 11.88 1.96
C GLY A 15 0.48 10.97 0.80
N ARG A 16 1.18 9.85 0.66
CA ARG A 16 0.92 8.90 -0.42
C ARG A 16 -0.40 8.16 -0.21
N ALA A 17 -0.71 7.78 1.02
CA ALA A 17 -1.99 7.15 1.32
C ALA A 17 -3.16 8.08 1.00
N ASP A 18 -3.05 9.36 1.36
CA ASP A 18 -4.06 10.34 1.01
C ASP A 18 -4.21 10.49 -0.49
N TYR A 19 -3.08 10.52 -1.21
CA TYR A 19 -3.06 10.69 -2.66
C TYR A 19 -3.79 9.57 -3.38
N ILE A 20 -3.52 8.32 -3.05
CA ILE A 20 -4.13 7.18 -3.77
C ILE A 20 -5.62 7.07 -3.53
N SER A 21 -6.11 7.62 -2.44
CA SER A 21 -7.53 7.55 -2.05
C SER A 21 -8.28 8.86 -2.32
N SER A 22 -7.65 9.84 -2.97
CA SER A 22 -8.25 11.15 -3.20
C SER A 22 -9.05 11.17 -4.49
N PRO A 23 -10.39 11.34 -4.43
CA PRO A 23 -11.21 11.46 -5.65
C PRO A 23 -10.84 12.68 -6.51
N GLU A 24 -10.24 13.69 -5.90
CA GLU A 24 -9.85 14.90 -6.59
C GLU A 24 -8.60 14.74 -7.43
N ARG A 25 -7.72 13.82 -7.04
CA ARG A 25 -6.41 13.62 -7.67
C ARG A 25 -6.34 12.40 -8.56
N GLN A 26 -7.27 11.47 -8.40
CA GLN A 26 -7.32 10.24 -9.19
C GLN A 26 -8.46 10.31 -10.20
N GLU A 27 -8.26 9.67 -11.33
CA GLU A 27 -9.25 9.70 -12.41
C GLU A 27 -10.60 9.13 -11.96
N LYS A 28 -10.58 7.89 -11.51
CA LYS A 28 -11.79 7.26 -11.01
C LYS A 28 -11.41 6.14 -10.07
N ILE A 29 -11.77 6.31 -8.82
CA ILE A 29 -11.58 5.28 -7.81
C ILE A 29 -12.81 4.37 -7.85
N LEU A 30 -12.59 3.11 -8.16
CA LEU A 30 -13.65 2.10 -8.23
C LEU A 30 -13.95 1.50 -6.87
N ALA A 31 -12.93 1.36 -6.04
CA ALA A 31 -13.04 0.84 -4.69
C ALA A 31 -11.82 1.29 -3.89
N SER A 32 -11.99 1.43 -2.59
CA SER A 32 -10.87 1.75 -1.69
C SER A 32 -11.15 1.16 -0.31
N SER A 33 -10.08 0.83 0.40
CA SER A 33 -10.16 0.35 1.78
C SER A 33 -10.44 1.51 2.73
N PRO A 34 -10.83 1.22 3.98
CA PRO A 34 -10.86 2.26 5.01
C PRO A 34 -9.51 2.95 5.14
N THR A 35 -9.55 4.22 5.50
CA THR A 35 -8.31 4.99 5.68
C THR A 35 -7.58 4.54 6.94
N VAL A 36 -6.25 4.59 6.87
CA VAL A 36 -5.37 4.24 7.98
C VAL A 36 -4.61 5.49 8.40
N ASP A 37 -4.47 5.67 9.70
CA ASP A 37 -3.60 6.72 10.22
C ASP A 37 -2.17 6.22 10.25
N PHE A 38 -1.36 6.68 9.31
CA PHE A 38 0.04 6.27 9.20
C PHE A 38 0.99 7.17 9.99
N LYS A 39 0.49 8.19 10.68
CA LYS A 39 1.36 9.11 11.43
C LYS A 39 2.21 8.42 12.49
N PRO A 40 1.68 7.45 13.27
CA PRO A 40 2.53 6.77 14.25
C PRO A 40 3.72 6.04 13.61
N TYR A 41 3.52 5.43 12.44
CA TYR A 41 4.60 4.75 11.73
C TYR A 41 5.63 5.73 11.20
N ALA A 42 5.17 6.84 10.62
CA ALA A 42 6.05 7.89 10.11
C ALA A 42 6.89 8.48 11.24
N GLU A 43 6.28 8.75 12.38
CA GLU A 43 6.96 9.29 13.55
C GLU A 43 7.98 8.29 14.10
N TYR A 44 7.62 7.02 14.19
CA TYR A 44 8.54 5.99 14.64
C TYR A 44 9.79 5.93 13.77
N GLU A 45 9.61 5.91 12.44
CA GLU A 45 10.74 5.87 11.52
C GLU A 45 11.60 7.11 11.63
N ARG A 46 10.98 8.29 11.76
CA ARG A 46 11.70 9.54 11.86
C ARG A 46 12.56 9.60 13.13
N THR A 47 12.06 9.07 14.24
CA THR A 47 12.79 9.11 15.53
C THR A 47 13.85 8.02 15.65
N HIS A 48 13.83 7.02 14.75
CA HIS A 48 14.77 5.90 14.79
C HIS A 48 15.65 5.82 13.56
N GLN A 49 15.58 6.80 12.66
CA GLN A 49 16.39 6.79 11.45
C GLN A 49 17.84 7.14 11.75
N ARG A 50 18.73 6.65 10.89
CA ARG A 50 20.12 7.08 10.92
C ARG A 50 20.24 8.44 10.24
N SER A 51 21.14 9.28 10.75
CA SER A 51 21.25 10.67 10.31
C SER A 51 21.63 10.84 8.84
N ASP A 52 22.26 9.84 8.25
CA ASP A 52 22.79 9.92 6.89
C ASP A 52 21.96 9.17 5.86
N THR A 53 20.80 8.61 6.26
CA THR A 53 19.96 7.85 5.34
C THR A 53 18.58 8.49 5.22
N PRO A 54 17.98 8.45 4.00
CA PRO A 54 16.60 8.90 3.85
C PRO A 54 15.65 8.10 4.71
N ASN A 55 14.65 8.77 5.23
CA ASN A 55 13.63 8.14 6.06
C ASN A 55 12.74 7.25 5.19
N ASN A 56 12.67 5.96 5.52
CA ASN A 56 11.75 5.04 4.86
C ASN A 56 10.57 4.79 5.79
N GLU A 57 9.45 5.46 5.52
CA GLU A 57 8.25 5.37 6.35
C GLU A 57 7.37 4.18 6.02
N GLY A 58 7.56 3.60 4.87
CA GLY A 58 6.79 2.45 4.41
C GLY A 58 6.99 2.23 2.92
N ARG A 59 6.09 1.47 2.32
CA ARG A 59 6.18 1.16 0.90
C ARG A 59 4.82 1.23 0.24
N GLU A 60 4.84 1.37 -1.07
CA GLU A 60 3.67 1.22 -1.92
C GLU A 60 3.91 0.06 -2.88
N ILE A 61 2.94 -0.83 -2.99
CA ILE A 61 2.91 -1.84 -4.05
C ILE A 61 1.81 -1.48 -5.03
N ILE A 62 2.13 -1.52 -6.32
CA ILE A 62 1.17 -1.28 -7.39
C ILE A 62 1.03 -2.57 -8.17
N ILE A 63 -0.19 -3.08 -8.27
CA ILE A 63 -0.47 -4.36 -8.92
C ILE A 63 -1.46 -4.13 -10.05
N ALA A 64 -1.10 -4.58 -11.25
CA ALA A 64 -2.04 -4.56 -12.38
C ALA A 64 -3.12 -5.62 -12.17
N LEU A 65 -4.37 -5.21 -12.37
CA LEU A 65 -5.51 -6.10 -12.21
C LEU A 65 -6.12 -6.42 -13.58
N PRO A 66 -6.85 -7.55 -13.71
CA PRO A 66 -7.63 -7.77 -14.91
C PRO A 66 -8.61 -6.62 -15.12
N ASN A 67 -8.66 -6.08 -16.33
CA ASN A 67 -9.54 -4.95 -16.62
C ASN A 67 -11.01 -5.31 -16.39
N GLN A 68 -11.37 -6.58 -16.54
CA GLN A 68 -12.72 -7.08 -16.31
C GLN A 68 -13.19 -6.88 -14.86
N TRP A 69 -12.27 -6.75 -13.92
CA TRP A 69 -12.64 -6.49 -12.53
C TRP A 69 -13.38 -5.16 -12.36
N SER A 70 -13.20 -4.24 -13.31
CA SER A 70 -13.93 -2.97 -13.27
C SER A 70 -15.44 -3.15 -13.40
N GLU A 71 -15.90 -4.29 -13.91
CA GLU A 71 -17.31 -4.60 -14.09
C GLU A 71 -17.93 -5.32 -12.89
N LEU A 72 -17.12 -5.69 -11.90
CA LEU A 72 -17.63 -6.37 -10.70
C LEU A 72 -18.42 -5.41 -9.82
N PRO A 73 -19.44 -5.92 -9.10
CA PRO A 73 -20.04 -5.13 -8.03
C PRO A 73 -19.00 -4.68 -7.03
N ILE A 74 -19.21 -3.50 -6.44
CA ILE A 74 -18.20 -2.91 -5.57
C ILE A 74 -17.81 -3.81 -4.40
N GLU A 75 -18.78 -4.55 -3.85
CA GLU A 75 -18.48 -5.45 -2.73
C GLU A 75 -17.57 -6.60 -3.14
N GLU A 76 -17.77 -7.15 -4.33
CA GLU A 76 -16.90 -8.21 -4.85
C GLU A 76 -15.52 -7.68 -5.19
N LEU A 77 -15.45 -6.52 -5.84
CA LEU A 77 -14.19 -5.89 -6.16
C LEU A 77 -13.38 -5.61 -4.90
N SER A 78 -14.03 -5.06 -3.89
CA SER A 78 -13.39 -4.75 -2.61
C SER A 78 -12.88 -6.01 -1.92
N ASP A 79 -13.65 -7.08 -1.96
CA ASP A 79 -13.22 -8.36 -1.36
C ASP A 79 -12.00 -8.94 -2.06
N TYR A 80 -12.01 -8.94 -3.39
CA TYR A 80 -10.86 -9.42 -4.15
C TYR A 80 -9.62 -8.56 -3.92
N ALA A 81 -9.80 -7.23 -3.90
CA ALA A 81 -8.69 -6.32 -3.65
C ALA A 81 -8.08 -6.53 -2.27
N GLN A 82 -8.93 -6.68 -1.24
CA GLN A 82 -8.45 -6.93 0.12
C GLN A 82 -7.69 -8.26 0.21
N LYS A 83 -8.22 -9.31 -0.39
CA LYS A 83 -7.56 -10.61 -0.39
C LYS A 83 -6.23 -10.58 -1.12
N LEU A 84 -6.17 -9.86 -2.24
CA LEU A 84 -4.94 -9.71 -3.00
C LEU A 84 -3.89 -8.94 -2.19
N ALA A 85 -4.30 -7.86 -1.53
CA ALA A 85 -3.40 -7.08 -0.68
C ALA A 85 -2.87 -7.92 0.48
N GLU A 86 -3.73 -8.68 1.14
CA GLU A 86 -3.32 -9.58 2.23
C GLU A 86 -2.38 -10.68 1.74
N SER A 87 -2.65 -11.20 0.55
CA SER A 87 -1.77 -12.22 -0.04
C SER A 87 -0.39 -11.68 -0.35
N ALA A 88 -0.31 -10.43 -0.81
CA ALA A 88 0.95 -9.80 -1.18
C ALA A 88 1.74 -9.30 0.02
N ILE A 89 1.08 -8.80 1.06
CA ILE A 89 1.71 -8.05 2.15
C ILE A 89 1.60 -8.80 3.48
N GLY A 90 0.48 -9.47 3.72
CA GLY A 90 0.19 -10.14 4.98
C GLY A 90 -1.02 -9.53 5.66
N LYS A 91 -1.56 -10.26 6.63
CA LYS A 91 -2.80 -9.85 7.31
C LYS A 91 -2.57 -8.96 8.52
N ASN A 92 -1.36 -8.95 9.06
CA ASN A 92 -1.05 -8.28 10.32
C ASN A 92 -0.38 -6.92 10.11
N THR A 93 -0.47 -6.37 8.92
CA THR A 93 0.16 -5.11 8.56
C THR A 93 -0.93 -4.10 8.22
N ASP A 94 -0.80 -2.89 8.77
CA ASP A 94 -1.71 -1.82 8.40
C ASP A 94 -1.45 -1.43 6.95
N MET A 95 -2.52 -1.41 6.17
CA MET A 95 -2.46 -1.10 4.75
C MET A 95 -3.70 -0.34 4.33
N GLN A 96 -3.52 0.50 3.31
CA GLN A 96 -4.59 1.26 2.69
C GLN A 96 -4.46 1.11 1.19
N TRP A 97 -5.51 0.64 0.54
CA TRP A 97 -5.47 0.39 -0.90
C TRP A 97 -6.59 1.12 -1.61
N ALA A 98 -6.37 1.35 -2.90
CA ALA A 98 -7.37 1.90 -3.80
C ALA A 98 -7.22 1.26 -5.18
N VAL A 99 -8.34 1.01 -5.83
CA VAL A 99 -8.40 0.47 -7.19
C VAL A 99 -8.87 1.58 -8.12
N HIS A 100 -8.08 1.87 -9.14
CA HIS A 100 -8.47 2.88 -10.12
C HIS A 100 -7.80 2.63 -11.47
N TRP A 101 -8.35 3.29 -12.49
CA TRP A 101 -7.77 3.28 -13.82
C TRP A 101 -6.54 4.18 -13.87
N ASN A 102 -5.59 3.83 -14.76
CA ASN A 102 -4.56 4.79 -15.14
C ASN A 102 -5.20 5.93 -15.97
N LYS A 103 -4.44 7.02 -16.20
CA LYS A 103 -4.98 8.19 -16.92
C LYS A 103 -5.55 7.85 -18.29
N PRO A 104 -4.89 7.04 -19.15
CA PRO A 104 -5.49 6.68 -20.42
C PRO A 104 -6.70 5.75 -20.33
N HIS A 105 -7.05 5.26 -19.15
CA HIS A 105 -8.17 4.35 -18.92
C HIS A 105 -7.97 3.00 -19.63
N THR A 106 -6.73 2.56 -19.74
CA THR A 106 -6.38 1.33 -20.47
C THR A 106 -6.02 0.18 -19.53
N ASN A 107 -5.58 0.49 -18.30
CA ASN A 107 -5.13 -0.53 -17.35
C ASN A 107 -5.67 -0.24 -15.96
N LEU A 108 -6.27 -1.26 -15.37
CA LEU A 108 -6.76 -1.21 -14.00
C LEU A 108 -5.62 -1.55 -13.04
N HIS A 109 -5.48 -0.77 -11.98
CA HIS A 109 -4.42 -0.98 -11.00
C HIS A 109 -4.97 -0.91 -9.58
N MET A 110 -4.35 -1.68 -8.69
CA MET A 110 -4.50 -1.50 -7.25
C MET A 110 -3.22 -0.89 -6.71
N HIS A 111 -3.35 0.23 -5.99
CA HIS A 111 -2.29 0.84 -5.23
C HIS A 111 -2.49 0.48 -3.77
N CYS A 112 -1.47 -0.02 -3.12
CA CYS A 112 -1.53 -0.37 -1.70
C CYS A 112 -0.35 0.22 -0.97
N VAL A 113 -0.63 1.10 -0.02
CA VAL A 113 0.35 1.74 0.85
C VAL A 113 0.35 0.99 2.17
N PHE A 114 1.52 0.64 2.67
CA PHE A 114 1.62 -0.16 3.89
C PHE A 114 2.89 0.16 4.66
N SER A 115 2.84 -0.07 5.96
CA SER A 115 4.02 -0.02 6.82
C SER A 115 4.72 -1.38 6.78
N GLU A 116 6.05 -1.35 6.78
CA GLU A 116 6.83 -2.58 6.93
C GLU A 116 6.90 -3.06 8.36
N ARG A 117 6.30 -2.32 9.29
CA ARG A 117 6.35 -2.63 10.71
C ARG A 117 4.99 -3.07 11.20
N LYS A 118 5.03 -3.98 12.14
CA LYS A 118 3.86 -4.49 12.83
C LYS A 118 3.85 -3.90 14.23
N LYS A 119 2.70 -3.36 14.62
CA LYS A 119 2.55 -2.80 15.95
C LYS A 119 2.53 -3.93 16.97
N ARG A 120 3.42 -3.85 17.97
CA ARG A 120 3.43 -4.80 19.06
C ARG A 120 2.19 -4.65 19.92
N LYS A 121 1.64 -5.78 20.34
CA LYS A 121 0.54 -5.80 21.27
C LYS A 121 0.98 -5.20 22.62
N ASN A 122 0.21 -4.24 23.12
CA ASN A 122 0.47 -3.58 24.40
C ASN A 122 1.80 -2.84 24.47
N SER A 123 2.33 -2.40 23.34
CA SER A 123 3.59 -1.68 23.29
C SER A 123 3.52 -0.56 22.28
N LYS A 124 4.34 0.48 22.48
CA LYS A 124 4.52 1.54 21.50
C LYS A 124 5.64 1.23 20.50
N VAL A 125 6.31 0.10 20.67
CA VAL A 125 7.37 -0.30 19.78
C VAL A 125 6.79 -1.06 18.58
N TYR A 126 7.31 -0.79 17.42
CA TYR A 126 6.89 -1.41 16.17
C TYR A 126 7.98 -2.37 15.71
N ASP A 127 7.60 -3.62 15.47
CA ASP A 127 8.52 -4.60 14.93
C ASP A 127 8.51 -4.53 13.41
N ARG A 128 9.69 -4.64 12.81
CA ARG A 128 9.77 -4.84 11.37
C ARG A 128 9.47 -6.32 11.11
N ASP A 129 8.30 -6.57 10.56
CA ASP A 129 7.81 -7.92 10.32
C ASP A 129 8.14 -8.37 8.90
N ILE A 130 7.91 -7.48 7.94
CA ILE A 130 8.10 -7.74 6.52
C ILE A 130 8.74 -6.53 5.89
N TYR A 131 9.69 -6.75 4.99
CA TYR A 131 10.05 -5.74 4.02
C TYR A 131 10.33 -6.39 2.69
N LEU A 132 10.14 -5.61 1.64
CA LEU A 132 10.26 -6.07 0.27
C LEU A 132 11.50 -5.46 -0.38
N ASP A 133 12.17 -6.24 -1.22
CA ASP A 133 13.25 -5.72 -2.04
C ASP A 133 12.68 -4.94 -3.24
N ASN A 134 13.57 -4.44 -4.10
CA ASN A 134 13.17 -3.63 -5.24
C ASN A 134 12.35 -4.41 -6.27
N ASP A 135 12.41 -5.73 -6.25
CA ASP A 135 11.65 -6.59 -7.16
C ASP A 135 10.33 -7.05 -6.57
N GLY A 136 9.98 -6.59 -5.38
CA GLY A 136 8.76 -6.98 -4.72
C GLY A 136 8.82 -8.30 -3.98
N LYS A 137 10.00 -8.88 -3.86
CA LYS A 137 10.16 -10.12 -3.11
C LYS A 137 10.27 -9.83 -1.63
N THR A 138 9.65 -10.70 -0.82
CA THR A 138 9.77 -10.59 0.63
C THR A 138 11.19 -10.93 1.04
N ALA A 139 11.81 -10.02 1.80
CA ALA A 139 13.14 -10.23 2.35
C ALA A 139 13.04 -10.47 3.84
N ARG A 140 13.98 -11.23 4.38
CA ARG A 140 14.07 -11.43 5.82
C ARG A 140 15.06 -10.47 6.43
N THR A 141 14.69 -9.98 7.60
CA THR A 141 15.59 -9.18 8.42
C THR A 141 16.62 -10.08 9.12
#